data_757fbde8e7b3ad36721f674a1d4d750f
#
_entry.id   757fbde8e7b3ad36721f674a1d4d750f
#
_cell.length_a   1.000
_cell.length_b   1.000
_cell.length_c   1.000
_cell.angle_alpha   90.00
_cell.angle_beta   90.00
_cell.angle_gamma   90.00
#
_symmetry.space_group_name_H-M   'P 1'
#
loop_
_entity.id
_entity.type
_entity.pdbx_description
1 polymer ?
#
loop_
_entity_poly.entity_id
_entity_poly.type
_entity_poly.pdbx_seq_one_letter_code
_entity_poly.pdbx_strand_id
1 'polypeptide(L)'
;MMALVMSVTMMAEDRVLAAAKDQKPRSPEEIPASLSLSLSEAQDYAVKQNRTLKNASLAVQEAYAQRWQTIAAMLPQADGSYTYSNYCGYTAEMTMMGNKININMPNVGALGVTASIGINGQGVVGALLNNIAIDMKKIALEKSEDELRSSIMSSYVSVLALQSITNLLDSSLNNIQNLERITQNAVNAGAAEQTSADQIRVRVNTLKNNINTQKRNIELATNSLKVLLDVPVETELTLTDNIDHILSPERVLTLLATDFDIRNNLNYQQVAKSAELAKRNVHMASWAYGPTISLAYNYSNQQYYGEGGMRMTPPNTVQVRVAMPLWSSGKRAAGVIEKKIAYEEAKNTLSEMTDNLAIQYRQLCFNLTNAYETYINEKDNIEVSQRVFNSATEKFKWGAASNLELTNASNDLINAQSTYVNAMLTLINAQADLEEFLNK
;
A
#
# COMPACT_ATOMS: atom_id res chain seq x y z
N MET A 1 -0.53 29.46 34.51
CA MET A 1 -0.01 28.13 34.19
C MET A 1 -0.97 27.30 33.36
N MET A 2 -2.25 27.22 33.74
CA MET A 2 -3.30 26.49 32.99
C MET A 2 -3.50 27.03 31.55
N ALA A 3 -3.46 28.35 31.36
CA ALA A 3 -3.60 29.00 30.04
C ALA A 3 -2.40 28.68 29.09
N LEU A 4 -1.19 28.52 29.63
CA LEU A 4 0.00 28.18 28.84
C LEU A 4 -0.04 26.71 28.40
N VAL A 5 -0.55 25.80 29.24
CA VAL A 5 -0.73 24.37 28.92
C VAL A 5 -1.81 24.20 27.85
N MET A 6 -2.93 24.93 27.96
CA MET A 6 -3.99 24.94 26.93
C MET A 6 -3.50 25.50 25.59
N SER A 7 -2.63 26.50 25.58
CA SER A 7 -2.13 27.07 24.32
C SER A 7 -1.16 26.13 23.60
N VAL A 8 -0.36 25.32 24.33
CA VAL A 8 0.56 24.35 23.75
C VAL A 8 -0.21 23.13 23.21
N THR A 9 -1.28 22.69 23.88
CA THR A 9 -2.14 21.62 23.37
C THR A 9 -2.93 22.07 22.13
N MET A 10 -3.48 23.28 22.10
CA MET A 10 -4.15 23.81 20.90
C MET A 10 -3.20 23.96 19.71
N MET A 11 -1.94 24.39 19.92
CA MET A 11 -0.95 24.47 18.80
C MET A 11 -0.52 23.09 18.27
N ALA A 12 -0.53 22.06 19.11
CA ALA A 12 -0.26 20.68 18.66
C ALA A 12 -1.44 20.09 17.88
N GLU A 13 -2.67 20.29 18.36
CA GLU A 13 -3.91 19.92 17.67
C GLU A 13 -4.03 20.63 16.31
N ASP A 14 -3.78 21.94 16.27
CA ASP A 14 -3.86 22.71 15.02
C ASP A 14 -2.85 22.26 13.97
N ARG A 15 -1.65 21.83 14.33
CA ARG A 15 -0.65 21.33 13.39
C ARG A 15 -0.97 19.93 12.88
N VAL A 16 -1.51 19.04 13.72
CA VAL A 16 -1.95 17.69 13.33
C VAL A 16 -3.25 17.77 12.51
N LEU A 17 -4.17 18.65 12.90
CA LEU A 17 -5.45 18.87 12.20
C LEU A 17 -5.30 19.69 10.90
N ALA A 18 -4.32 20.60 10.78
CA ALA A 18 -4.07 21.34 9.56
C ALA A 18 -3.59 20.41 8.42
N ALA A 19 -2.75 19.41 8.75
CA ALA A 19 -2.34 18.37 7.80
C ALA A 19 -3.51 17.44 7.39
N ALA A 20 -4.54 17.29 8.25
CA ALA A 20 -5.72 16.49 7.96
C ALA A 20 -6.82 17.29 7.20
N LYS A 21 -6.82 18.64 7.30
CA LYS A 21 -7.84 19.50 6.68
C LYS A 21 -7.72 19.67 5.18
N ASP A 22 -6.54 19.41 4.59
CA ASP A 22 -6.36 19.48 3.13
C ASP A 22 -6.97 18.28 2.38
N GLN A 23 -7.52 17.29 3.09
CA GLN A 23 -8.18 16.13 2.49
C GLN A 23 -9.68 16.13 2.77
N LYS A 24 -10.41 17.07 2.16
CA LYS A 24 -11.87 17.03 2.14
C LYS A 24 -12.34 15.76 1.43
N PRO A 25 -13.27 14.97 2.00
CA PRO A 25 -13.92 13.90 1.23
C PRO A 25 -14.61 14.54 0.02
N ARG A 26 -14.45 13.95 -1.16
CA ARG A 26 -15.10 14.43 -2.39
C ARG A 26 -16.60 14.51 -2.17
N SER A 27 -17.20 15.66 -2.53
CA SER A 27 -18.64 15.73 -2.73
C SER A 27 -19.00 14.94 -4.01
N PRO A 28 -20.16 14.29 -4.06
CA PRO A 28 -20.63 13.56 -5.25
C PRO A 28 -20.69 14.40 -6.53
N GLU A 29 -20.66 15.74 -6.40
CA GLU A 29 -20.74 16.70 -7.51
C GLU A 29 -19.41 16.94 -8.27
N GLU A 30 -18.28 16.44 -7.78
CA GLU A 30 -16.96 16.68 -8.40
C GLU A 30 -16.47 15.52 -9.31
N ILE A 31 -17.29 14.48 -9.52
CA ILE A 31 -16.90 13.36 -10.36
C ILE A 31 -17.34 13.63 -11.79
N PRO A 32 -16.41 13.76 -12.77
CA PRO A 32 -16.78 14.01 -14.15
C PRO A 32 -17.55 12.80 -14.73
N ALA A 33 -18.62 13.08 -15.50
CA ALA A 33 -19.39 12.03 -16.15
C ALA A 33 -18.57 11.25 -17.18
N SER A 34 -17.56 11.87 -17.76
CA SER A 34 -16.60 11.26 -18.69
C SER A 34 -15.19 11.68 -18.37
N LEU A 35 -14.23 10.76 -18.49
CA LEU A 35 -12.82 10.96 -18.22
C LEU A 35 -11.99 10.41 -19.40
N SER A 36 -11.13 11.24 -19.96
CA SER A 36 -10.24 10.86 -21.05
C SER A 36 -8.80 11.03 -20.57
N LEU A 37 -8.05 9.94 -20.51
CA LEU A 37 -6.71 9.92 -19.88
C LEU A 37 -5.70 9.16 -20.73
N SER A 38 -4.48 9.71 -20.80
CA SER A 38 -3.27 8.99 -21.15
C SER A 38 -2.76 8.17 -19.95
N LEU A 39 -1.81 7.27 -20.15
CA LEU A 39 -1.22 6.46 -19.08
C LEU A 39 -0.61 7.34 -17.97
N SER A 40 0.17 8.36 -18.34
CA SER A 40 0.78 9.27 -17.37
C SER A 40 -0.28 10.06 -16.59
N GLU A 41 -1.32 10.56 -17.28
CA GLU A 41 -2.42 11.27 -16.61
C GLU A 41 -3.22 10.35 -15.70
N ALA A 42 -3.41 9.08 -16.08
CA ALA A 42 -4.10 8.09 -15.26
C ALA A 42 -3.32 7.77 -13.98
N GLN A 43 -1.99 7.62 -14.08
CA GLN A 43 -1.11 7.42 -12.92
C GLN A 43 -1.15 8.63 -11.99
N ASP A 44 -1.00 9.84 -12.50
CA ASP A 44 -1.03 11.07 -11.69
C ASP A 44 -2.41 11.34 -11.07
N TYR A 45 -3.46 11.00 -11.79
CA TYR A 45 -4.82 11.10 -11.28
C TYR A 45 -5.05 10.15 -10.09
N ALA A 46 -4.61 8.89 -10.24
CA ALA A 46 -4.75 7.89 -9.18
C ALA A 46 -3.92 8.24 -7.95
N VAL A 47 -2.67 8.68 -8.11
CA VAL A 47 -1.83 9.12 -6.97
C VAL A 47 -2.54 10.20 -6.13
N LYS A 48 -3.30 11.10 -6.76
CA LYS A 48 -4.05 12.13 -6.06
C LYS A 48 -5.36 11.64 -5.42
N GLN A 49 -5.97 10.59 -5.96
CA GLN A 49 -7.34 10.21 -5.60
C GLN A 49 -7.44 8.86 -4.86
N ASN A 50 -6.52 7.93 -5.11
CA ASN A 50 -6.63 6.57 -4.61
C ASN A 50 -6.69 6.51 -3.07
N ARG A 51 -7.68 5.77 -2.55
CA ARG A 51 -7.93 5.63 -1.10
C ARG A 51 -6.83 4.87 -0.38
N THR A 52 -6.20 3.90 -1.01
CA THR A 52 -5.10 3.13 -0.41
C THR A 52 -3.91 4.05 -0.15
N LEU A 53 -3.56 4.91 -1.12
CA LEU A 53 -2.47 5.86 -0.97
C LEU A 53 -2.81 6.96 0.06
N LYS A 54 -4.07 7.42 0.12
CA LYS A 54 -4.53 8.30 1.20
C LYS A 54 -4.36 7.65 2.58
N ASN A 55 -4.72 6.38 2.73
CA ASN A 55 -4.54 5.63 3.99
C ASN A 55 -3.05 5.50 4.34
N ALA A 56 -2.16 5.24 3.37
CA ALA A 56 -0.71 5.21 3.60
C ALA A 56 -0.18 6.59 4.06
N SER A 57 -0.68 7.68 3.48
CA SER A 57 -0.37 9.05 3.91
C SER A 57 -0.86 9.33 5.34
N LEU A 58 -2.06 8.88 5.70
CA LEU A 58 -2.58 8.98 7.07
C LEU A 58 -1.73 8.19 8.06
N ALA A 59 -1.19 7.02 7.68
CA ALA A 59 -0.28 6.25 8.51
C ALA A 59 1.05 6.98 8.78
N VAL A 60 1.52 7.84 7.89
CA VAL A 60 2.67 8.74 8.13
C VAL A 60 2.28 9.81 9.17
N GLN A 61 1.09 10.41 9.05
CA GLN A 61 0.59 11.39 10.03
C GLN A 61 0.40 10.77 11.41
N GLU A 62 -0.11 9.54 11.48
CA GLU A 62 -0.21 8.77 12.72
C GLU A 62 1.16 8.60 13.40
N ALA A 63 2.20 8.27 12.62
CA ALA A 63 3.56 8.14 13.15
C ALA A 63 4.10 9.49 13.71
N TYR A 64 3.77 10.61 13.10
CA TYR A 64 4.06 11.94 13.68
C TYR A 64 3.32 12.19 14.99
N ALA A 65 2.05 11.80 15.09
CA ALA A 65 1.27 11.91 16.32
C ALA A 65 1.84 11.01 17.42
N GLN A 66 2.24 9.78 17.12
CA GLN A 66 2.90 8.86 18.04
C GLN A 66 4.23 9.41 18.56
N ARG A 67 5.03 10.03 17.66
CA ARG A 67 6.25 10.73 18.06
C ARG A 67 5.94 11.84 19.07
N TRP A 68 4.90 12.65 18.80
CA TRP A 68 4.52 13.71 19.70
C TRP A 68 4.05 13.16 21.05
N GLN A 69 3.26 12.07 21.09
CA GLN A 69 2.87 11.39 22.33
C GLN A 69 4.11 10.97 23.16
N THR A 70 5.12 10.41 22.51
CA THR A 70 6.38 10.00 23.17
C THR A 70 7.12 11.20 23.75
N ILE A 71 7.20 12.31 23.02
CA ILE A 71 7.82 13.56 23.49
C ILE A 71 7.00 14.17 24.61
N ALA A 72 5.68 14.24 24.45
CA ALA A 72 4.76 14.82 25.42
C ALA A 72 4.79 14.08 26.76
N ALA A 73 5.01 12.75 26.76
CA ALA A 73 5.18 11.97 27.99
C ALA A 73 6.40 12.38 28.83
N MET A 74 7.37 13.07 28.23
CA MET A 74 8.55 13.62 28.95
C MET A 74 8.36 15.08 29.37
N LEU A 75 7.28 15.74 28.94
CA LEU A 75 6.94 17.11 29.32
C LEU A 75 6.14 17.11 30.65
N PRO A 76 5.97 18.28 31.32
CA PRO A 76 5.17 18.35 32.53
C PRO A 76 3.75 17.83 32.33
N GLN A 77 3.35 16.89 33.18
CA GLN A 77 1.99 16.36 33.26
C GLN A 77 1.30 16.97 34.47
N ALA A 78 0.01 17.22 34.36
CA ALA A 78 -0.80 17.75 35.46
C ALA A 78 -2.11 16.96 35.57
N ASP A 79 -2.34 16.36 36.71
CA ASP A 79 -3.51 15.54 37.02
C ASP A 79 -4.29 16.13 38.19
N GLY A 80 -5.59 16.16 38.07
CA GLY A 80 -6.51 16.53 39.15
C GLY A 80 -7.31 15.31 39.63
N SER A 81 -7.43 15.14 40.94
CA SER A 81 -8.20 14.05 41.54
C SER A 81 -9.07 14.56 42.67
N TYR A 82 -10.28 14.02 42.81
CA TYR A 82 -11.09 14.15 43.99
C TYR A 82 -11.46 12.77 44.52
N THR A 83 -11.13 12.50 45.77
CA THR A 83 -11.41 11.22 46.40
C THR A 83 -12.26 11.46 47.64
N TYR A 84 -13.39 10.80 47.76
CA TYR A 84 -14.19 10.76 48.99
C TYR A 84 -14.08 9.37 49.61
N SER A 85 -13.60 9.33 50.85
CA SER A 85 -13.46 8.10 51.63
C SER A 85 -14.45 8.12 52.81
N ASN A 86 -15.35 7.15 52.81
CA ASN A 86 -16.25 6.90 53.93
C ASN A 86 -15.75 5.65 54.71
N TYR A 87 -15.34 5.84 55.93
CA TYR A 87 -14.82 4.75 56.76
C TYR A 87 -15.93 3.98 57.51
N CYS A 88 -17.20 4.24 57.22
CA CYS A 88 -18.36 3.50 57.78
C CYS A 88 -18.36 3.41 59.29
N GLY A 89 -17.92 4.46 59.98
CA GLY A 89 -17.89 4.50 61.44
C GLY A 89 -16.75 3.70 62.09
N TYR A 90 -15.70 3.38 61.30
CA TYR A 90 -14.54 2.66 61.83
C TYR A 90 -13.80 3.48 62.91
N THR A 91 -13.50 2.87 64.02
CA THR A 91 -12.74 3.41 65.16
C THR A 91 -11.39 2.69 65.23
N ALA A 92 -10.29 3.40 65.16
CA ALA A 92 -8.95 2.83 65.36
C ALA A 92 -8.59 2.84 66.86
N GLU A 93 -8.12 1.71 67.37
CA GLU A 93 -7.56 1.66 68.75
C GLU A 93 -6.07 2.00 68.69
N MET A 94 -5.64 3.02 69.37
CA MET A 94 -4.24 3.40 69.56
C MET A 94 -3.86 3.31 71.06
N THR A 95 -2.73 2.65 71.38
CA THR A 95 -2.18 2.62 72.69
C THR A 95 -1.15 3.73 72.87
N MET A 96 -1.42 4.73 73.66
CA MET A 96 -0.53 5.84 73.93
C MET A 96 -0.26 5.91 75.46
N MET A 97 1.02 5.81 75.84
CA MET A 97 1.47 5.81 77.25
C MET A 97 0.74 4.76 78.14
N GLY A 98 0.43 3.56 77.58
CA GLY A 98 -0.22 2.46 78.30
C GLY A 98 -1.75 2.56 78.34
N ASN A 99 -2.37 3.64 77.84
CA ASN A 99 -3.81 3.80 77.79
C ASN A 99 -4.32 3.53 76.36
N LYS A 100 -5.43 2.77 76.22
CA LYS A 100 -6.12 2.58 74.91
C LYS A 100 -6.98 3.81 74.65
N ILE A 101 -6.68 4.46 73.51
CA ILE A 101 -7.45 5.59 73.02
C ILE A 101 -8.17 5.14 71.77
N ASN A 102 -9.50 5.30 71.69
CA ASN A 102 -10.27 5.06 70.49
C ASN A 102 -10.31 6.34 69.63
N ILE A 103 -9.77 6.28 68.43
CA ILE A 103 -9.79 7.40 67.50
C ILE A 103 -10.86 7.12 66.44
N ASN A 104 -11.91 7.93 66.43
CA ASN A 104 -12.93 7.87 65.40
C ASN A 104 -12.31 8.38 64.05
N MET A 105 -12.43 7.60 62.99
CA MET A 105 -11.95 7.97 61.65
C MET A 105 -13.07 8.76 60.94
N PRO A 106 -12.94 10.09 60.79
CA PRO A 106 -13.95 10.88 60.09
C PRO A 106 -13.88 10.60 58.59
N ASN A 107 -15.01 10.72 57.88
CA ASN A 107 -15.05 10.67 56.45
C ASN A 107 -14.20 11.82 55.88
N VAL A 108 -13.50 11.58 54.77
CA VAL A 108 -12.55 12.52 54.17
C VAL A 108 -12.86 12.75 52.71
N GLY A 109 -13.02 14.03 52.33
CA GLY A 109 -12.95 14.48 50.95
C GLY A 109 -11.56 15.06 50.66
N ALA A 110 -10.84 14.54 49.69
CA ALA A 110 -9.52 15.00 49.34
C ALA A 110 -9.50 15.50 47.87
N LEU A 111 -9.24 16.80 47.67
CA LEU A 111 -8.95 17.37 46.39
C LEU A 111 -7.44 17.39 46.20
N GLY A 112 -6.93 16.67 45.17
CA GLY A 112 -5.52 16.60 44.81
C GLY A 112 -5.25 17.20 43.44
N VAL A 113 -4.13 17.93 43.32
CA VAL A 113 -3.55 18.31 42.01
C VAL A 113 -2.08 17.93 42.03
N THR A 114 -1.68 17.11 41.06
CA THR A 114 -0.28 16.71 40.95
C THR A 114 0.27 17.22 39.61
N ALA A 115 1.36 17.96 39.64
CA ALA A 115 2.12 18.32 38.47
C ALA A 115 3.49 17.64 38.51
N SER A 116 3.81 16.84 37.51
CA SER A 116 5.05 16.06 37.50
C SER A 116 5.76 16.12 36.14
N ILE A 117 7.09 16.04 36.18
CA ILE A 117 7.96 15.85 35.03
C ILE A 117 8.99 14.79 35.35
N GLY A 118 9.22 13.84 34.41
CA GLY A 118 10.22 12.79 34.57
C GLY A 118 11.09 12.66 33.33
N ILE A 119 12.39 12.62 33.54
CA ILE A 119 13.37 12.45 32.47
C ILE A 119 14.19 11.19 32.72
N ASN A 120 14.27 10.34 31.72
CA ASN A 120 15.16 9.18 31.73
C ASN A 120 15.75 8.97 30.30
N GLY A 121 16.92 8.35 30.22
CA GLY A 121 17.60 8.14 28.95
C GLY A 121 16.83 7.23 27.98
N GLN A 122 16.03 6.29 28.48
CA GLN A 122 15.19 5.44 27.65
C GLN A 122 14.12 6.25 26.92
N GLY A 123 13.49 7.22 27.58
CA GLY A 123 12.49 8.11 26.96
C GLY A 123 13.11 8.97 25.86
N VAL A 124 14.30 9.53 26.12
CA VAL A 124 15.02 10.35 25.12
C VAL A 124 15.38 9.51 23.87
N VAL A 125 15.93 8.32 24.06
CA VAL A 125 16.24 7.42 22.93
C VAL A 125 14.96 6.94 22.26
N GLY A 126 13.88 6.66 23.01
CA GLY A 126 12.56 6.30 22.50
C GLY A 126 11.99 7.38 21.55
N ALA A 127 12.13 8.66 21.91
CA ALA A 127 11.72 9.77 21.03
C ALA A 127 12.54 9.81 19.72
N LEU A 128 13.81 9.45 19.75
CA LEU A 128 14.65 9.34 18.54
C LEU A 128 14.26 8.14 17.67
N LEU A 129 13.81 7.02 18.27
CA LEU A 129 13.32 5.85 17.53
C LEU A 129 12.08 6.16 16.69
N ASN A 130 11.23 7.08 17.14
CA ASN A 130 10.06 7.49 16.37
C ASN A 130 10.41 8.18 15.04
N ASN A 131 11.59 8.79 14.92
CA ASN A 131 12.05 9.34 13.63
C ASN A 131 12.28 8.21 12.61
N ILE A 132 12.89 7.10 13.05
CA ILE A 132 13.10 5.93 12.20
C ILE A 132 11.74 5.31 11.81
N ALA A 133 10.80 5.25 12.73
CA ALA A 133 9.45 4.77 12.46
C ALA A 133 8.73 5.65 11.42
N ILE A 134 8.88 6.99 11.50
CA ILE A 134 8.36 7.93 10.49
C ILE A 134 9.02 7.67 9.13
N ASP A 135 10.36 7.52 9.08
CA ASP A 135 11.07 7.21 7.83
C ASP A 135 10.56 5.90 7.21
N MET A 136 10.36 4.85 8.02
CA MET A 136 9.79 3.58 7.55
C MET A 136 8.38 3.74 6.97
N LYS A 137 7.54 4.60 7.58
CA LYS A 137 6.20 4.89 7.05
C LYS A 137 6.25 5.70 5.75
N LYS A 138 7.24 6.61 5.58
CA LYS A 138 7.44 7.33 4.32
C LYS A 138 7.88 6.39 3.20
N ILE A 139 8.83 5.49 3.49
CA ILE A 139 9.25 4.45 2.53
C ILE A 139 8.07 3.56 2.14
N ALA A 140 7.22 3.18 3.11
CA ALA A 140 6.01 2.41 2.82
C ALA A 140 4.99 3.18 1.96
N LEU A 141 4.87 4.50 2.14
CA LEU A 141 4.03 5.36 1.30
C LEU A 141 4.57 5.43 -0.13
N GLU A 142 5.87 5.67 -0.30
CA GLU A 142 6.55 5.70 -1.60
C GLU A 142 6.39 4.36 -2.33
N LYS A 143 6.61 3.24 -1.62
CA LYS A 143 6.37 1.90 -2.16
C LYS A 143 4.91 1.70 -2.61
N SER A 144 3.93 2.15 -1.82
CA SER A 144 2.52 2.06 -2.21
C SER A 144 2.19 2.93 -3.43
N GLU A 145 2.89 4.05 -3.64
CA GLU A 145 2.76 4.87 -4.84
C GLU A 145 3.30 4.13 -6.07
N ASP A 146 4.49 3.52 -5.99
CA ASP A 146 5.10 2.78 -7.07
C ASP A 146 4.26 1.55 -7.44
N GLU A 147 3.79 0.77 -6.45
CA GLU A 147 2.87 -0.35 -6.65
C GLU A 147 1.56 0.07 -7.33
N LEU A 148 1.03 1.25 -6.99
CA LEU A 148 -0.17 1.80 -7.62
C LEU A 148 0.10 2.19 -9.07
N ARG A 149 1.21 2.88 -9.36
CA ARG A 149 1.61 3.27 -10.71
C ARG A 149 1.81 2.05 -11.62
N SER A 150 2.47 1.00 -11.11
CA SER A 150 2.67 -0.28 -11.79
C SER A 150 1.33 -0.99 -12.07
N SER A 151 0.44 -1.06 -11.08
CA SER A 151 -0.89 -1.66 -11.22
C SER A 151 -1.75 -0.93 -12.25
N ILE A 152 -1.67 0.41 -12.30
CA ILE A 152 -2.37 1.22 -13.30
C ILE A 152 -1.79 0.97 -14.69
N MET A 153 -0.49 0.95 -14.84
CA MET A 153 0.16 0.65 -16.11
C MET A 153 -0.31 -0.71 -16.65
N SER A 154 -0.22 -1.76 -15.85
CA SER A 154 -0.65 -3.11 -16.22
C SER A 154 -2.14 -3.16 -16.60
N SER A 155 -3.01 -2.52 -15.81
CA SER A 155 -4.45 -2.49 -16.04
C SER A 155 -4.82 -1.65 -17.28
N TYR A 156 -4.21 -0.47 -17.44
CA TYR A 156 -4.42 0.45 -18.57
C TYR A 156 -4.05 -0.21 -19.90
N VAL A 157 -2.87 -0.82 -19.95
CA VAL A 157 -2.39 -1.46 -21.18
C VAL A 157 -3.16 -2.76 -21.45
N SER A 158 -3.62 -3.47 -20.41
CA SER A 158 -4.52 -4.62 -20.59
C SER A 158 -5.81 -4.23 -21.31
N VAL A 159 -6.41 -3.09 -20.98
CA VAL A 159 -7.60 -2.58 -21.70
C VAL A 159 -7.27 -2.27 -23.15
N LEU A 160 -6.16 -1.57 -23.43
CA LEU A 160 -5.75 -1.27 -24.80
C LEU A 160 -5.45 -2.53 -25.63
N ALA A 161 -4.81 -3.54 -25.03
CA ALA A 161 -4.53 -4.82 -25.66
C ALA A 161 -5.83 -5.55 -26.04
N LEU A 162 -6.80 -5.61 -25.12
CA LEU A 162 -8.11 -6.22 -25.38
C LEU A 162 -8.92 -5.46 -26.45
N GLN A 163 -8.79 -4.13 -26.51
CA GLN A 163 -9.41 -3.31 -27.56
C GLN A 163 -8.75 -3.60 -28.92
N SER A 164 -7.42 -3.68 -28.97
CA SER A 164 -6.67 -3.96 -30.19
C SER A 164 -7.07 -5.33 -30.78
N ILE A 165 -7.14 -6.39 -29.95
CA ILE A 165 -7.54 -7.70 -30.44
C ILE A 165 -9.02 -7.70 -30.90
N THR A 166 -9.91 -6.99 -30.22
CA THR A 166 -11.31 -6.92 -30.63
C THR A 166 -11.43 -6.31 -32.03
N ASN A 167 -10.64 -5.29 -32.33
CA ASN A 167 -10.58 -4.67 -33.67
C ASN A 167 -10.08 -5.66 -34.74
N LEU A 168 -9.07 -6.49 -34.41
CA LEU A 168 -8.58 -7.53 -35.31
C LEU A 168 -9.64 -8.62 -35.56
N LEU A 169 -10.33 -9.05 -34.51
CA LEU A 169 -11.43 -10.03 -34.60
C LEU A 169 -12.62 -9.50 -35.39
N ASP A 170 -12.99 -8.22 -35.21
CA ASP A 170 -14.07 -7.57 -35.99
C ASP A 170 -13.69 -7.50 -37.49
N SER A 171 -12.44 -7.21 -37.81
CA SER A 171 -11.94 -7.25 -39.20
C SER A 171 -12.02 -8.66 -39.79
N SER A 172 -11.63 -9.69 -39.01
CA SER A 172 -11.72 -11.08 -39.41
C SER A 172 -13.19 -11.52 -39.58
N LEU A 173 -14.11 -11.07 -38.71
CA LEU A 173 -15.54 -11.33 -38.83
C LEU A 173 -16.12 -10.78 -40.13
N ASN A 174 -15.79 -9.54 -40.51
CA ASN A 174 -16.23 -8.93 -41.75
C ASN A 174 -15.77 -9.75 -42.96
N ASN A 175 -14.54 -10.25 -42.96
CA ASN A 175 -13.98 -11.08 -44.04
C ASN A 175 -14.72 -12.42 -44.14
N ILE A 176 -14.97 -13.11 -43.02
CA ILE A 176 -15.67 -14.41 -43.00
C ILE A 176 -17.17 -14.25 -43.34
N GLN A 177 -17.84 -13.18 -42.92
CA GLN A 177 -19.23 -12.89 -43.31
C GLN A 177 -19.37 -12.62 -44.82
N ASN A 178 -18.40 -11.92 -45.38
CA ASN A 178 -18.38 -11.70 -46.83
C ASN A 178 -18.20 -13.03 -47.60
N LEU A 179 -17.36 -13.93 -47.04
CA LEU A 179 -17.21 -15.27 -47.58
C LEU A 179 -18.46 -16.13 -47.44
N GLU A 180 -19.16 -16.06 -46.28
CA GLU A 180 -20.46 -16.72 -46.08
C GLU A 180 -21.44 -16.34 -47.19
N ARG A 181 -21.56 -15.03 -47.45
CA ARG A 181 -22.45 -14.49 -48.50
C ARG A 181 -22.08 -15.00 -49.89
N ILE A 182 -20.80 -15.03 -50.24
CA ILE A 182 -20.32 -15.52 -51.54
C ILE A 182 -20.62 -17.01 -51.67
N THR A 183 -20.32 -17.82 -50.65
CA THR A 183 -20.53 -19.27 -50.68
C THR A 183 -22.04 -19.59 -50.73
N GLN A 184 -22.89 -18.88 -49.99
CA GLN A 184 -24.32 -19.08 -50.07
C GLN A 184 -24.90 -18.75 -51.45
N ASN A 185 -24.39 -17.72 -52.13
CA ASN A 185 -24.75 -17.42 -53.52
C ASN A 185 -24.29 -18.53 -54.47
N ALA A 186 -23.11 -19.12 -54.27
CA ALA A 186 -22.65 -20.27 -55.06
C ALA A 186 -23.52 -21.52 -54.84
N VAL A 187 -23.99 -21.77 -53.62
CA VAL A 187 -24.94 -22.83 -53.29
C VAL A 187 -26.25 -22.60 -54.00
N ASN A 188 -26.83 -21.37 -53.97
CA ASN A 188 -28.06 -21.01 -54.61
C ASN A 188 -27.97 -21.15 -56.17
N ALA A 189 -26.77 -20.99 -56.71
CA ALA A 189 -26.49 -21.21 -58.13
C ALA A 189 -26.16 -22.67 -58.47
N GLY A 190 -26.16 -23.60 -57.51
CA GLY A 190 -25.81 -25.00 -57.70
C GLY A 190 -24.33 -25.28 -57.91
N ALA A 191 -23.45 -24.28 -57.66
CA ALA A 191 -22.01 -24.37 -57.85
C ALA A 191 -21.21 -24.77 -56.57
N ALA A 192 -21.88 -24.87 -55.40
CA ALA A 192 -21.31 -25.31 -54.13
C ALA A 192 -22.29 -26.15 -53.33
N GLU A 193 -21.83 -26.95 -52.39
CA GLU A 193 -22.66 -27.74 -51.47
C GLU A 193 -23.12 -26.90 -50.28
N GLN A 194 -24.34 -27.16 -49.81
CA GLN A 194 -24.94 -26.52 -48.63
C GLN A 194 -24.06 -26.68 -47.39
N THR A 195 -23.42 -27.84 -47.22
CA THR A 195 -22.48 -28.14 -46.12
C THR A 195 -21.35 -27.13 -46.04
N SER A 196 -20.85 -26.62 -47.14
CA SER A 196 -19.77 -25.60 -47.18
C SER A 196 -20.28 -24.25 -46.61
N ALA A 197 -21.50 -23.83 -46.96
CA ALA A 197 -22.08 -22.59 -46.43
C ALA A 197 -22.39 -22.72 -44.92
N ASP A 198 -22.91 -23.91 -44.48
CA ASP A 198 -23.21 -24.16 -43.08
C ASP A 198 -21.96 -24.17 -42.20
N GLN A 199 -20.84 -24.71 -42.69
CA GLN A 199 -19.53 -24.68 -41.98
C GLN A 199 -19.02 -23.25 -41.83
N ILE A 200 -19.12 -22.38 -42.84
CA ILE A 200 -18.75 -20.99 -42.75
C ILE A 200 -19.66 -20.24 -41.77
N ARG A 201 -20.96 -20.53 -41.75
CA ARG A 201 -21.91 -19.96 -40.80
C ARG A 201 -21.55 -20.32 -39.34
N VAL A 202 -21.15 -21.57 -39.06
CA VAL A 202 -20.67 -21.97 -37.75
C VAL A 202 -19.49 -21.11 -37.31
N ARG A 203 -18.55 -20.78 -38.21
CA ARG A 203 -17.40 -19.90 -37.90
C ARG A 203 -17.80 -18.48 -37.60
N VAL A 204 -18.72 -17.91 -38.43
CA VAL A 204 -19.27 -16.58 -38.16
C VAL A 204 -19.84 -16.53 -36.74
N ASN A 205 -20.58 -17.55 -36.35
CA ASN A 205 -21.16 -17.62 -35.00
C ASN A 205 -20.08 -17.79 -33.90
N THR A 206 -19.09 -18.63 -34.11
CA THR A 206 -17.94 -18.79 -33.19
C THR A 206 -17.21 -17.46 -33.00
N LEU A 207 -16.91 -16.77 -34.09
CA LEU A 207 -16.18 -15.50 -34.05
C LEU A 207 -17.00 -14.40 -33.37
N LYS A 208 -18.32 -14.32 -33.64
CA LYS A 208 -19.23 -13.43 -32.93
C LYS A 208 -19.23 -13.70 -31.42
N ASN A 209 -19.26 -14.96 -31.01
CA ASN A 209 -19.20 -15.33 -29.59
C ASN A 209 -17.88 -14.92 -28.96
N ASN A 210 -16.74 -15.09 -29.66
CA ASN A 210 -15.44 -14.66 -29.19
C ASN A 210 -15.39 -13.13 -29.01
N ILE A 211 -15.85 -12.36 -30.00
CA ILE A 211 -15.94 -10.90 -29.93
C ILE A 211 -16.80 -10.45 -28.74
N ASN A 212 -17.96 -11.06 -28.54
CA ASN A 212 -18.83 -10.73 -27.40
C ASN A 212 -18.16 -11.05 -26.06
N THR A 213 -17.35 -12.11 -26.01
CA THR A 213 -16.54 -12.43 -24.82
C THR A 213 -15.46 -11.38 -24.59
N GLN A 214 -14.75 -10.97 -25.63
CA GLN A 214 -13.72 -9.91 -25.53
C GLN A 214 -14.33 -8.56 -25.10
N LYS A 215 -15.50 -8.17 -25.62
CA LYS A 215 -16.20 -6.95 -25.19
C LYS A 215 -16.52 -6.97 -23.69
N ARG A 216 -16.95 -8.12 -23.15
CA ARG A 216 -17.15 -8.29 -21.70
C ARG A 216 -15.84 -8.23 -20.93
N ASN A 217 -14.76 -8.81 -21.45
CA ASN A 217 -13.42 -8.73 -20.83
C ASN A 217 -12.92 -7.28 -20.79
N ILE A 218 -13.14 -6.49 -21.86
CA ILE A 218 -12.81 -5.06 -21.88
C ILE A 218 -13.58 -4.31 -20.79
N GLU A 219 -14.88 -4.57 -20.65
CA GLU A 219 -15.70 -3.95 -19.60
C GLU A 219 -15.16 -4.29 -18.20
N LEU A 220 -14.86 -5.56 -17.93
CA LEU A 220 -14.29 -5.99 -16.66
C LEU A 220 -12.92 -5.34 -16.39
N ALA A 221 -12.01 -5.33 -17.37
CA ALA A 221 -10.70 -4.70 -17.24
C ALA A 221 -10.83 -3.18 -17.04
N THR A 222 -11.73 -2.52 -17.77
CA THR A 222 -12.01 -1.09 -17.59
C THR A 222 -12.58 -0.79 -16.20
N ASN A 223 -13.46 -1.65 -15.68
CA ASN A 223 -13.98 -1.50 -14.32
C ASN A 223 -12.88 -1.70 -13.26
N SER A 224 -11.96 -2.64 -13.48
CA SER A 224 -10.78 -2.79 -12.61
C SER A 224 -9.90 -1.53 -12.61
N LEU A 225 -9.66 -0.94 -13.77
CA LEU A 225 -8.93 0.32 -13.89
C LEU A 225 -9.66 1.47 -13.18
N LYS A 226 -10.99 1.57 -13.32
CA LYS A 226 -11.80 2.58 -12.60
C LYS A 226 -11.66 2.46 -11.09
N VAL A 227 -11.58 1.24 -10.55
CA VAL A 227 -11.34 1.00 -9.10
C VAL A 227 -9.96 1.53 -8.68
N LEU A 228 -8.91 1.29 -9.48
CA LEU A 228 -7.57 1.83 -9.20
C LEU A 228 -7.53 3.36 -9.25
N LEU A 229 -8.30 3.96 -10.17
CA LEU A 229 -8.46 5.41 -10.31
C LEU A 229 -9.36 6.03 -9.22
N ASP A 230 -10.05 5.22 -8.42
CA ASP A 230 -11.07 5.65 -7.45
C ASP A 230 -12.19 6.47 -8.10
N VAL A 231 -12.66 6.03 -9.28
CA VAL A 231 -13.81 6.62 -9.97
C VAL A 231 -15.00 5.66 -9.99
N PRO A 232 -16.25 6.16 -9.99
CA PRO A 232 -17.46 5.32 -10.09
C PRO A 232 -17.46 4.47 -11.36
N VAL A 233 -18.11 3.30 -11.28
CA VAL A 233 -18.24 2.37 -12.42
C VAL A 233 -19.03 3.00 -13.57
N GLU A 234 -19.93 3.91 -13.27
CA GLU A 234 -20.79 4.62 -14.24
C GLU A 234 -20.03 5.69 -15.04
N THR A 235 -18.85 6.14 -14.60
CA THR A 235 -18.03 7.12 -15.32
C THR A 235 -17.56 6.54 -16.65
N GLU A 236 -17.77 7.25 -17.74
CA GLU A 236 -17.24 6.85 -19.05
C GLU A 236 -15.73 7.12 -19.08
N LEU A 237 -14.94 6.06 -19.26
CA LEU A 237 -13.47 6.15 -19.32
C LEU A 237 -12.97 5.88 -20.73
N THR A 238 -12.28 6.85 -21.31
CA THR A 238 -11.65 6.75 -22.63
C THR A 238 -10.13 6.80 -22.46
N LEU A 239 -9.42 5.81 -23.05
CA LEU A 239 -7.97 5.75 -23.06
C LEU A 239 -7.45 6.37 -24.34
N THR A 240 -6.47 7.27 -24.24
CA THR A 240 -6.02 8.08 -25.39
C THR A 240 -4.73 7.55 -26.06
N ASP A 241 -3.98 6.68 -25.38
CA ASP A 241 -2.71 6.18 -25.90
C ASP A 241 -2.90 5.07 -26.93
N ASN A 242 -1.90 4.96 -27.81
CA ASN A 242 -1.76 3.81 -28.69
C ASN A 242 -0.79 2.80 -28.08
N ILE A 243 -1.18 1.54 -28.09
CA ILE A 243 -0.42 0.44 -27.51
C ILE A 243 0.98 0.29 -28.14
N ASP A 244 1.12 0.57 -29.44
CA ASP A 244 2.40 0.46 -30.15
C ASP A 244 3.46 1.46 -29.63
N HIS A 245 3.04 2.60 -29.09
CA HIS A 245 3.95 3.58 -28.47
C HIS A 245 4.42 3.15 -27.09
N ILE A 246 3.57 2.46 -26.34
CA ILE A 246 3.90 1.98 -24.99
C ILE A 246 4.88 0.80 -25.06
N LEU A 247 4.71 -0.08 -26.05
CA LEU A 247 5.53 -1.28 -26.27
C LEU A 247 6.76 -1.04 -27.17
N SER A 248 7.36 0.16 -27.10
CA SER A 248 8.51 0.46 -27.93
C SER A 248 9.75 -0.37 -27.54
N PRO A 249 10.49 -0.93 -28.52
CA PRO A 249 11.73 -1.67 -28.26
C PRO A 249 12.78 -0.86 -27.49
N GLU A 250 12.81 0.46 -27.71
CA GLU A 250 13.74 1.38 -27.08
C GLU A 250 13.56 1.45 -25.57
N ARG A 251 12.29 1.38 -25.09
CA ARG A 251 11.97 1.38 -23.66
C ARG A 251 12.45 0.10 -22.98
N VAL A 252 12.24 -1.06 -23.60
CA VAL A 252 12.73 -2.35 -23.10
C VAL A 252 14.25 -2.37 -22.99
N LEU A 253 14.95 -1.93 -24.04
CA LEU A 253 16.42 -1.87 -24.06
C LEU A 253 16.97 -0.90 -23.02
N THR A 254 16.30 0.25 -22.82
CA THR A 254 16.69 1.24 -21.80
C THR A 254 16.55 0.67 -20.39
N LEU A 255 15.49 -0.08 -20.12
CA LEU A 255 15.29 -0.74 -18.82
C LEU A 255 16.35 -1.81 -18.56
N LEU A 256 16.64 -2.66 -19.54
CA LEU A 256 17.67 -3.70 -19.44
C LEU A 256 19.08 -3.14 -19.30
N ALA A 257 19.35 -1.94 -19.82
CA ALA A 257 20.63 -1.25 -19.70
C ALA A 257 20.78 -0.44 -18.41
N THR A 258 19.76 -0.40 -17.56
CA THR A 258 19.77 0.36 -16.30
C THR A 258 20.59 -0.38 -15.26
N ASP A 259 21.61 0.29 -14.70
CA ASP A 259 22.36 -0.24 -13.55
C ASP A 259 21.48 -0.27 -12.29
N PHE A 260 21.48 -1.42 -11.62
CA PHE A 260 20.74 -1.60 -10.37
C PHE A 260 21.62 -1.31 -9.15
N ASP A 261 21.34 -0.23 -8.43
CA ASP A 261 21.87 0.00 -7.09
C ASP A 261 20.84 -0.48 -6.04
N ILE A 262 21.19 -1.57 -5.35
CA ILE A 262 20.38 -2.19 -4.30
C ILE A 262 19.92 -1.17 -3.25
N ARG A 263 20.75 -0.14 -2.95
CA ARG A 263 20.44 0.87 -1.93
C ARG A 263 19.25 1.77 -2.28
N ASN A 264 18.94 1.88 -3.56
CA ASN A 264 17.80 2.67 -4.02
C ASN A 264 16.49 1.87 -3.94
N ASN A 265 16.54 0.53 -3.83
CA ASN A 265 15.34 -0.29 -3.73
C ASN A 265 14.63 -0.09 -2.40
N LEU A 266 13.32 0.18 -2.43
CA LEU A 266 12.51 0.52 -1.26
C LEU A 266 12.41 -0.64 -0.26
N ASN A 267 12.43 -1.90 -0.72
CA ASN A 267 12.46 -3.07 0.17
C ASN A 267 13.76 -3.15 0.96
N TYR A 268 14.91 -2.87 0.29
CA TYR A 268 16.19 -2.77 0.97
C TYR A 268 16.19 -1.65 2.02
N GLN A 269 15.70 -0.47 1.64
CA GLN A 269 15.64 0.68 2.56
C GLN A 269 14.76 0.38 3.77
N GLN A 270 13.63 -0.30 3.59
CA GLN A 270 12.75 -0.73 4.68
C GLN A 270 13.48 -1.65 5.67
N VAL A 271 14.19 -2.67 5.17
CA VAL A 271 14.94 -3.62 6.01
C VAL A 271 16.15 -2.95 6.64
N ALA A 272 16.85 -2.07 5.92
CA ALA A 272 17.95 -1.27 6.47
C ALA A 272 17.50 -0.38 7.62
N LYS A 273 16.33 0.28 7.50
CA LYS A 273 15.74 1.06 8.60
C LYS A 273 15.31 0.17 9.77
N SER A 274 14.86 -1.06 9.53
CA SER A 274 14.56 -2.04 10.60
C SER A 274 15.84 -2.44 11.35
N ALA A 275 16.95 -2.64 10.65
CA ALA A 275 18.24 -2.92 11.28
C ALA A 275 18.77 -1.71 12.08
N GLU A 276 18.58 -0.48 11.57
CA GLU A 276 18.89 0.75 12.30
C GLU A 276 18.05 0.86 13.57
N LEU A 277 16.74 0.57 13.49
CA LEU A 277 15.84 0.54 14.65
C LEU A 277 16.30 -0.48 15.71
N ALA A 278 16.66 -1.71 15.29
CA ALA A 278 17.20 -2.73 16.18
C ALA A 278 18.50 -2.27 16.88
N LYS A 279 19.42 -1.63 16.14
CA LYS A 279 20.64 -1.03 16.70
C LYS A 279 20.32 0.03 17.76
N ARG A 280 19.39 0.92 17.49
CA ARG A 280 18.97 1.96 18.46
C ARG A 280 18.28 1.37 19.69
N ASN A 281 17.54 0.26 19.53
CA ASN A 281 16.95 -0.46 20.65
C ASN A 281 18.01 -1.02 21.61
N VAL A 282 19.20 -1.43 21.12
CA VAL A 282 20.33 -1.79 21.98
C VAL A 282 20.76 -0.59 22.84
N HIS A 283 20.88 0.60 22.23
CA HIS A 283 21.22 1.83 22.96
C HIS A 283 20.15 2.17 24.00
N MET A 284 18.86 2.05 23.64
CA MET A 284 17.74 2.27 24.57
C MET A 284 17.80 1.31 25.77
N ALA A 285 18.06 0.02 25.52
CA ALA A 285 18.20 -0.99 26.58
C ALA A 285 19.40 -0.70 27.49
N SER A 286 20.50 -0.16 26.94
CA SER A 286 21.67 0.23 27.74
C SER A 286 21.37 1.36 28.73
N TRP A 287 20.43 2.26 28.41
CA TRP A 287 19.95 3.30 29.33
C TRP A 287 19.16 2.77 30.54
N ALA A 288 18.82 1.47 30.56
CA ALA A 288 18.26 0.82 31.78
C ALA A 288 19.23 0.83 32.99
N TYR A 289 20.49 1.14 32.79
CA TYR A 289 21.47 1.38 33.82
C TYR A 289 21.55 2.84 34.27
N GLY A 290 20.95 3.75 33.51
CA GLY A 290 21.01 5.19 33.78
C GLY A 290 20.08 5.62 34.91
N PRO A 291 20.29 6.82 35.47
CA PRO A 291 19.44 7.40 36.47
C PRO A 291 18.09 7.86 35.84
N THR A 292 17.03 7.81 36.67
CA THR A 292 15.77 8.50 36.40
C THR A 292 15.64 9.70 37.33
N ILE A 293 15.29 10.86 36.79
CA ILE A 293 15.09 12.09 37.53
C ILE A 293 13.63 12.48 37.38
N SER A 294 12.96 12.72 38.48
CA SER A 294 11.59 13.23 38.48
C SER A 294 11.42 14.38 39.47
N LEU A 295 10.63 15.36 39.07
CA LEU A 295 10.19 16.48 39.86
C LEU A 295 8.66 16.40 39.94
N ALA A 296 8.10 16.44 41.13
CA ALA A 296 6.66 16.45 41.34
C ALA A 296 6.28 17.56 42.30
N TYR A 297 5.24 18.29 41.96
CA TYR A 297 4.52 19.20 42.86
C TYR A 297 3.16 18.60 43.13
N ASN A 298 2.83 18.43 44.44
CA ASN A 298 1.53 17.93 44.88
C ASN A 298 0.84 18.98 45.73
N TYR A 299 -0.38 19.33 45.35
CA TYR A 299 -1.31 20.06 46.16
C TYR A 299 -2.39 19.13 46.67
N SER A 300 -2.67 19.10 47.98
CA SER A 300 -3.72 18.27 48.57
C SER A 300 -4.50 19.11 49.59
N ASN A 301 -5.79 19.27 49.37
CA ASN A 301 -6.70 19.87 50.32
C ASN A 301 -7.68 18.80 50.80
N GLN A 302 -7.59 18.50 52.12
CA GLN A 302 -8.42 17.50 52.76
C GLN A 302 -9.49 18.18 53.59
N GLN A 303 -10.74 17.78 53.40
CA GLN A 303 -11.89 18.20 54.19
C GLN A 303 -12.42 16.99 54.96
N TYR A 304 -12.45 17.12 56.27
CA TYR A 304 -12.95 16.09 57.18
C TYR A 304 -14.41 16.37 57.49
N TYR A 305 -15.25 15.34 57.43
CA TYR A 305 -16.68 15.38 57.75
C TYR A 305 -16.93 14.59 59.05
N GLY A 306 -17.05 15.31 60.16
CA GLY A 306 -17.23 14.74 61.50
C GLY A 306 -16.16 15.20 62.49
N GLU A 307 -16.31 14.76 63.78
CA GLU A 307 -15.34 15.10 64.80
C GLU A 307 -14.07 14.25 64.69
N GLY A 308 -12.89 14.83 64.92
CA GLY A 308 -11.62 14.09 65.08
C GLY A 308 -10.63 14.21 63.98
N GLY A 309 -10.88 14.99 62.94
CA GLY A 309 -9.93 15.16 61.78
C GLY A 309 -8.75 16.08 62.13
N MET A 310 -7.52 15.58 62.02
CA MET A 310 -6.31 16.38 62.16
C MET A 310 -5.55 16.44 60.82
N ARG A 311 -5.25 17.64 60.34
CA ARG A 311 -4.38 17.81 59.14
C ARG A 311 -2.94 17.49 59.52
N MET A 312 -2.45 16.31 59.12
CA MET A 312 -1.07 15.87 59.38
C MET A 312 -0.12 16.11 58.22
N THR A 313 -0.64 16.37 57.03
CA THR A 313 0.16 16.60 55.82
C THR A 313 0.09 18.05 55.35
N PRO A 314 1.23 18.68 54.96
CA PRO A 314 1.20 20.02 54.37
C PRO A 314 0.42 20.00 53.06
N PRO A 315 -0.35 21.09 52.77
CA PRO A 315 -1.16 21.15 51.56
C PRO A 315 -0.33 21.20 50.28
N ASN A 316 0.91 21.67 50.36
CA ASN A 316 1.83 21.81 49.22
C ASN A 316 3.10 21.03 49.49
N THR A 317 3.49 20.18 48.55
CA THR A 317 4.76 19.45 48.62
C THR A 317 5.48 19.48 47.26
N VAL A 318 6.78 19.74 47.30
CA VAL A 318 7.68 19.62 46.14
C VAL A 318 8.61 18.45 46.40
N GLN A 319 8.69 17.53 45.45
CA GLN A 319 9.54 16.35 45.58
C GLN A 319 10.48 16.28 44.38
N VAL A 320 11.77 16.17 44.63
CA VAL A 320 12.78 15.82 43.62
C VAL A 320 13.22 14.39 43.94
N ARG A 321 13.08 13.51 42.98
CA ARG A 321 13.51 12.11 43.09
C ARG A 321 14.55 11.79 42.05
N VAL A 322 15.73 11.32 42.49
CA VAL A 322 16.73 10.71 41.65
C VAL A 322 16.83 9.24 42.02
N ALA A 323 16.49 8.36 41.07
CA ALA A 323 16.56 6.93 41.31
C ALA A 323 17.59 6.31 40.34
N MET A 324 18.55 5.57 40.89
CA MET A 324 19.57 4.84 40.15
C MET A 324 19.51 3.37 40.51
N PRO A 325 19.31 2.49 39.53
CA PRO A 325 19.18 1.06 39.78
C PRO A 325 20.57 0.45 40.07
N LEU A 326 20.84 0.03 41.33
CA LEU A 326 22.13 -0.50 41.74
C LEU A 326 22.32 -1.99 41.41
N TRP A 327 21.31 -2.81 41.70
CA TRP A 327 21.36 -4.26 41.53
C TRP A 327 20.07 -4.82 40.90
N SER A 328 20.21 -5.80 40.00
CA SER A 328 19.03 -6.40 39.31
C SER A 328 19.21 -7.88 38.96
N SER A 329 20.10 -8.58 39.67
CA SER A 329 20.37 -10.02 39.47
C SER A 329 20.54 -10.43 38.01
N GLY A 330 21.24 -9.61 37.22
CA GLY A 330 21.47 -9.87 35.79
C GLY A 330 20.34 -9.49 34.82
N LYS A 331 19.13 -9.12 35.28
CA LYS A 331 17.98 -8.80 34.42
C LYS A 331 18.30 -7.75 33.35
N ARG A 332 19.00 -6.67 33.71
CA ARG A 332 19.36 -5.61 32.77
C ARG A 332 20.40 -6.07 31.76
N ALA A 333 21.41 -6.85 32.22
CA ALA A 333 22.41 -7.43 31.33
C ALA A 333 21.76 -8.36 30.30
N ALA A 334 20.88 -9.25 30.74
CA ALA A 334 20.11 -10.14 29.86
C ALA A 334 19.25 -9.34 28.84
N GLY A 335 18.60 -8.25 29.28
CA GLY A 335 17.84 -7.38 28.39
C GLY A 335 18.70 -6.69 27.30
N VAL A 336 19.91 -6.24 27.63
CA VAL A 336 20.84 -5.70 26.62
C VAL A 336 21.33 -6.79 25.68
N ILE A 337 21.63 -7.99 26.19
CA ILE A 337 22.05 -9.14 25.38
C ILE A 337 20.94 -9.53 24.40
N GLU A 338 19.67 -9.62 24.88
CA GLU A 338 18.49 -9.87 24.02
C GLU A 338 18.43 -8.88 22.83
N LYS A 339 18.57 -7.58 23.09
CA LYS A 339 18.52 -6.57 22.03
C LYS A 339 19.73 -6.61 21.10
N LYS A 340 20.91 -7.02 21.60
CA LYS A 340 22.08 -7.28 20.75
C LYS A 340 21.85 -8.45 19.81
N ILE A 341 21.25 -9.55 20.32
CA ILE A 341 20.89 -10.71 19.48
C ILE A 341 19.89 -10.29 18.40
N ALA A 342 18.83 -9.56 18.77
CA ALA A 342 17.85 -9.04 17.81
C ALA A 342 18.52 -8.10 16.75
N TYR A 343 19.53 -7.35 17.11
CA TYR A 343 20.29 -6.56 16.13
C TYR A 343 21.13 -7.42 15.18
N GLU A 344 21.78 -8.49 15.67
CA GLU A 344 22.50 -9.42 14.78
C GLU A 344 21.52 -10.16 13.84
N GLU A 345 20.35 -10.57 14.33
CA GLU A 345 19.26 -11.13 13.49
C GLU A 345 18.83 -10.15 12.41
N ALA A 346 18.63 -8.86 12.75
CA ALA A 346 18.28 -7.83 11.77
C ALA A 346 19.37 -7.60 10.71
N LYS A 347 20.65 -7.72 11.07
CA LYS A 347 21.79 -7.66 10.13
C LYS A 347 21.79 -8.86 9.18
N ASN A 348 21.53 -10.06 9.69
CA ASN A 348 21.42 -11.26 8.87
C ASN A 348 20.26 -11.12 7.87
N THR A 349 19.10 -10.62 8.31
CA THR A 349 17.95 -10.33 7.45
C THR A 349 18.29 -9.30 6.36
N LEU A 350 19.07 -8.26 6.70
CA LEU A 350 19.52 -7.27 5.70
C LEU A 350 20.47 -7.89 4.67
N SER A 351 21.38 -8.77 5.11
CA SER A 351 22.28 -9.50 4.19
C SER A 351 21.50 -10.43 3.26
N GLU A 352 20.56 -11.20 3.82
CA GLU A 352 19.68 -12.07 3.05
C GLU A 352 18.82 -11.28 2.04
N MET A 353 18.29 -10.11 2.44
CA MET A 353 17.56 -9.23 1.54
C MET A 353 18.45 -8.76 0.38
N THR A 354 19.72 -8.43 0.65
CA THR A 354 20.67 -8.02 -0.37
C THR A 354 20.89 -9.11 -1.42
N ASP A 355 21.09 -10.35 -0.96
CA ASP A 355 21.28 -11.50 -1.86
C ASP A 355 20.01 -11.79 -2.67
N ASN A 356 18.84 -11.77 -2.01
CA ASN A 356 17.55 -12.00 -2.65
C ASN A 356 17.23 -10.95 -3.72
N LEU A 357 17.49 -9.67 -3.45
CA LEU A 357 17.26 -8.60 -4.43
C LEU A 357 18.21 -8.72 -5.64
N ALA A 358 19.46 -9.15 -5.44
CA ALA A 358 20.36 -9.39 -6.55
C ALA A 358 19.90 -10.55 -7.46
N ILE A 359 19.32 -11.61 -6.87
CA ILE A 359 18.72 -12.73 -7.61
C ILE A 359 17.44 -12.27 -8.32
N GLN A 360 16.56 -11.55 -7.62
CA GLN A 360 15.29 -11.05 -8.16
C GLN A 360 15.52 -10.11 -9.35
N TYR A 361 16.48 -9.18 -9.26
CA TYR A 361 16.84 -8.32 -10.39
C TYR A 361 17.20 -9.11 -11.63
N ARG A 362 18.08 -10.12 -11.50
CA ARG A 362 18.46 -10.98 -12.63
C ARG A 362 17.26 -11.73 -13.21
N GLN A 363 16.36 -12.21 -12.35
CA GLN A 363 15.16 -12.91 -12.77
C GLN A 363 14.22 -11.98 -13.54
N LEU A 364 14.02 -10.74 -13.08
CA LEU A 364 13.18 -9.74 -13.76
C LEU A 364 13.78 -9.35 -15.12
N CYS A 365 15.08 -9.13 -15.20
CA CYS A 365 15.75 -8.88 -16.49
C CYS A 365 15.58 -10.07 -17.45
N PHE A 366 15.68 -11.30 -16.94
CA PHE A 366 15.49 -12.51 -17.73
C PHE A 366 14.04 -12.64 -18.23
N ASN A 367 13.08 -12.40 -17.34
CA ASN A 367 11.66 -12.43 -17.67
C ASN A 367 11.32 -11.39 -18.75
N LEU A 368 11.83 -10.15 -18.61
CA LEU A 368 11.61 -9.10 -19.59
C LEU A 368 12.22 -9.44 -20.95
N THR A 369 13.46 -9.96 -20.98
CA THR A 369 14.11 -10.39 -22.22
C THR A 369 13.30 -11.48 -22.92
N ASN A 370 12.92 -12.53 -22.20
CA ASN A 370 12.15 -13.64 -22.73
C ASN A 370 10.75 -13.21 -23.21
N ALA A 371 10.08 -12.34 -22.45
CA ALA A 371 8.78 -11.79 -22.82
C ALA A 371 8.88 -10.94 -24.10
N TYR A 372 9.94 -10.15 -24.24
CA TYR A 372 10.19 -9.33 -25.42
C TYR A 372 10.47 -10.19 -26.67
N GLU A 373 11.32 -11.20 -26.56
CA GLU A 373 11.59 -12.14 -27.65
C GLU A 373 10.32 -12.86 -28.09
N THR A 374 9.52 -13.31 -27.12
CA THR A 374 8.23 -13.96 -27.38
C THR A 374 7.27 -13.01 -28.11
N TYR A 375 7.17 -11.76 -27.65
CA TYR A 375 6.32 -10.74 -28.28
C TYR A 375 6.70 -10.48 -29.75
N ILE A 376 8.00 -10.35 -30.04
CA ILE A 376 8.49 -10.14 -31.42
C ILE A 376 8.14 -11.34 -32.30
N ASN A 377 8.35 -12.57 -31.81
CA ASN A 377 8.04 -13.78 -32.57
C ASN A 377 6.52 -13.92 -32.82
N GLU A 378 5.68 -13.63 -31.83
CA GLU A 378 4.23 -13.72 -31.99
C GLU A 378 3.68 -12.58 -32.88
N LYS A 379 4.34 -11.41 -32.91
CA LYS A 379 4.04 -10.34 -33.86
C LYS A 379 4.27 -10.77 -35.31
N ASP A 380 5.37 -11.46 -35.58
CA ASP A 380 5.63 -12.03 -36.92
C ASP A 380 4.63 -13.16 -37.25
N ASN A 381 4.34 -14.04 -36.28
CA ASN A 381 3.39 -15.14 -36.43
C ASN A 381 1.99 -14.65 -36.83
N ILE A 382 1.50 -13.58 -36.23
CA ILE A 382 0.17 -13.03 -36.56
C ILE A 382 0.15 -12.45 -37.97
N GLU A 383 1.22 -11.76 -38.39
CA GLU A 383 1.35 -11.23 -39.78
C GLU A 383 1.39 -12.36 -40.81
N VAL A 384 2.14 -13.42 -40.52
CA VAL A 384 2.21 -14.60 -41.40
C VAL A 384 0.85 -15.30 -41.47
N SER A 385 0.21 -15.55 -40.33
CA SER A 385 -1.10 -16.20 -40.27
C SER A 385 -2.17 -15.40 -40.99
N GLN A 386 -2.12 -14.05 -40.91
CA GLN A 386 -3.02 -13.16 -41.63
C GLN A 386 -2.82 -13.27 -43.15
N ARG A 387 -1.57 -13.34 -43.64
CA ARG A 387 -1.25 -13.54 -45.07
C ARG A 387 -1.75 -14.90 -45.55
N VAL A 388 -1.55 -15.97 -44.77
CA VAL A 388 -2.02 -17.33 -45.08
C VAL A 388 -3.52 -17.36 -45.19
N PHE A 389 -4.23 -16.78 -44.18
CA PHE A 389 -5.69 -16.72 -44.21
C PHE A 389 -6.24 -15.95 -45.39
N ASN A 390 -5.66 -14.79 -45.74
CA ASN A 390 -6.06 -14.02 -46.89
C ASN A 390 -5.85 -14.81 -48.19
N SER A 391 -4.71 -15.49 -48.34
CA SER A 391 -4.43 -16.34 -49.49
C SER A 391 -5.41 -17.52 -49.62
N ALA A 392 -5.68 -18.22 -48.51
CA ALA A 392 -6.65 -19.32 -48.49
C ALA A 392 -8.08 -18.83 -48.83
N THR A 393 -8.45 -17.64 -48.35
CA THR A 393 -9.75 -16.99 -48.67
C THR A 393 -9.87 -16.69 -50.16
N GLU A 394 -8.84 -16.10 -50.77
CA GLU A 394 -8.84 -15.81 -52.22
C GLU A 394 -8.87 -17.09 -53.08
N LYS A 395 -8.04 -18.08 -52.76
CA LYS A 395 -8.08 -19.39 -53.45
C LYS A 395 -9.44 -20.08 -53.31
N PHE A 396 -10.08 -20.01 -52.13
CA PHE A 396 -11.43 -20.60 -51.92
C PHE A 396 -12.49 -19.91 -52.78
N LYS A 397 -12.45 -18.58 -52.94
CA LYS A 397 -13.36 -17.83 -53.84
C LYS A 397 -13.29 -18.32 -55.27
N TRP A 398 -12.12 -18.75 -55.71
CA TRP A 398 -11.90 -19.25 -57.09
C TRP A 398 -12.00 -20.78 -57.20
N GLY A 399 -12.44 -21.49 -56.11
CA GLY A 399 -12.54 -22.94 -56.09
C GLY A 399 -11.17 -23.68 -56.09
N ALA A 400 -10.07 -22.97 -55.81
CA ALA A 400 -8.72 -23.51 -55.81
C ALA A 400 -8.23 -23.99 -54.44
N ALA A 401 -8.98 -23.73 -53.36
CA ALA A 401 -8.74 -24.24 -52.01
C ALA A 401 -9.95 -25.02 -51.49
N SER A 402 -9.69 -26.02 -50.63
CA SER A 402 -10.76 -26.73 -49.98
C SER A 402 -11.31 -25.92 -48.76
N ASN A 403 -12.53 -26.26 -48.33
CA ASN A 403 -13.09 -25.70 -47.13
C ASN A 403 -12.25 -26.07 -45.87
N LEU A 404 -11.60 -27.23 -45.87
CA LEU A 404 -10.69 -27.66 -44.79
C LEU A 404 -9.45 -26.76 -44.70
N GLU A 405 -8.85 -26.40 -45.86
CA GLU A 405 -7.69 -25.49 -45.93
C GLU A 405 -8.03 -24.11 -45.37
N LEU A 406 -9.17 -23.55 -45.79
CA LEU A 406 -9.66 -22.27 -45.25
C LEU A 406 -9.96 -22.36 -43.75
N THR A 407 -10.46 -23.52 -43.31
CA THR A 407 -10.74 -23.81 -41.91
C THR A 407 -9.50 -23.76 -41.06
N ASN A 408 -8.47 -24.45 -41.50
CA ASN A 408 -7.21 -24.51 -40.77
C ASN A 408 -6.55 -23.12 -40.74
N ALA A 409 -6.49 -22.41 -41.84
CA ALA A 409 -5.96 -21.05 -41.90
C ALA A 409 -6.70 -20.07 -40.99
N SER A 410 -8.03 -20.20 -40.87
CA SER A 410 -8.81 -19.37 -39.95
C SER A 410 -8.54 -19.70 -38.48
N ASN A 411 -8.43 -20.99 -38.15
CA ASN A 411 -8.11 -21.40 -36.77
C ASN A 411 -6.70 -20.99 -36.38
N ASP A 412 -5.74 -21.13 -37.31
CA ASP A 412 -4.34 -20.71 -37.09
C ASP A 412 -4.25 -19.18 -36.85
N LEU A 413 -5.02 -18.38 -37.61
CA LEU A 413 -5.09 -16.94 -37.39
C LEU A 413 -5.70 -16.59 -36.03
N ILE A 414 -6.81 -17.24 -35.62
CA ILE A 414 -7.45 -16.99 -34.31
C ILE A 414 -6.49 -17.38 -33.17
N ASN A 415 -5.78 -18.49 -33.32
CA ASN A 415 -4.78 -18.92 -32.34
C ASN A 415 -3.61 -17.92 -32.27
N ALA A 416 -3.07 -17.51 -33.41
CA ALA A 416 -2.00 -16.50 -33.48
C ALA A 416 -2.42 -15.16 -32.87
N GLN A 417 -3.68 -14.73 -33.06
CA GLN A 417 -4.21 -13.52 -32.43
C GLN A 417 -4.27 -13.67 -30.90
N SER A 418 -4.66 -14.83 -30.38
CA SER A 418 -4.74 -15.09 -28.95
C SER A 418 -3.33 -15.15 -28.31
N THR A 419 -2.37 -15.85 -28.95
CA THR A 419 -0.99 -15.94 -28.43
C THR A 419 -0.28 -14.61 -28.48
N TYR A 420 -0.48 -13.81 -29.52
CA TYR A 420 0.07 -12.46 -29.63
C TYR A 420 -0.38 -11.54 -28.48
N VAL A 421 -1.69 -11.56 -28.14
CA VAL A 421 -2.18 -10.76 -27.01
C VAL A 421 -1.62 -11.24 -25.68
N ASN A 422 -1.54 -12.56 -25.46
CA ASN A 422 -0.93 -13.08 -24.26
C ASN A 422 0.56 -12.71 -24.15
N ALA A 423 1.30 -12.76 -25.26
CA ALA A 423 2.69 -12.32 -25.31
C ALA A 423 2.83 -10.81 -25.00
N MET A 424 1.92 -9.98 -25.54
CA MET A 424 1.85 -8.56 -25.28
C MET A 424 1.59 -8.28 -23.79
N LEU A 425 0.59 -8.92 -23.19
CA LEU A 425 0.28 -8.78 -21.76
C LEU A 425 1.45 -9.25 -20.87
N THR A 426 2.12 -10.34 -21.26
CA THR A 426 3.29 -10.85 -20.54
C THR A 426 4.45 -9.86 -20.58
N LEU A 427 4.70 -9.25 -21.75
CA LEU A 427 5.74 -8.23 -21.90
C LEU A 427 5.46 -7.00 -21.03
N ILE A 428 4.23 -6.53 -21.00
CA ILE A 428 3.82 -5.36 -20.21
C ILE A 428 4.00 -5.63 -18.71
N ASN A 429 3.54 -6.79 -18.24
CA ASN A 429 3.70 -7.15 -16.84
C ASN A 429 5.19 -7.27 -16.48
N ALA A 430 6.00 -7.93 -17.31
CA ALA A 430 7.44 -8.03 -17.07
C ALA A 430 8.15 -6.66 -17.08
N GLN A 431 7.68 -5.72 -17.91
CA GLN A 431 8.17 -4.35 -17.95
C GLN A 431 7.76 -3.60 -16.68
N ALA A 432 6.48 -3.67 -16.30
CA ALA A 432 5.95 -3.03 -15.08
C ALA A 432 6.66 -3.56 -13.81
N ASP A 433 6.87 -4.88 -13.72
CA ASP A 433 7.57 -5.50 -12.59
C ASP A 433 9.02 -5.01 -12.47
N LEU A 434 9.73 -4.83 -13.60
CA LEU A 434 11.11 -4.33 -13.58
C LEU A 434 11.15 -2.81 -13.31
N GLU A 435 10.22 -2.02 -13.84
CA GLU A 435 10.09 -0.59 -13.55
C GLU A 435 9.82 -0.36 -12.05
N GLU A 436 8.87 -1.07 -11.46
CA GLU A 436 8.57 -1.03 -10.03
C GLU A 436 9.79 -1.43 -9.18
N PHE A 437 10.48 -2.52 -9.58
CA PHE A 437 11.67 -2.98 -8.88
C PHE A 437 12.82 -1.95 -8.90
N LEU A 438 12.94 -1.18 -9.97
CA LEU A 438 13.94 -0.11 -10.16
C LEU A 438 13.50 1.24 -9.59
N ASN A 439 12.26 1.36 -9.06
CA ASN A 439 11.62 2.60 -8.62
C ASN A 439 11.64 3.69 -9.73
N LYS A 440 11.13 3.34 -10.91
CA LYS A 440 11.11 4.21 -12.10
C LYS A 440 9.69 4.47 -12.60
#